data_8811630ab3a55edfb6fb749745128789
#
_entry.id   8811630ab3a55edfb6fb749745128789
#
_cell.length_a   1.000
_cell.length_b   1.000
_cell.length_c   1.000
_cell.angle_alpha   90.00
_cell.angle_beta   90.00
_cell.angle_gamma   90.00
#
_symmetry.space_group_name_H-M   'P 1'
#
loop_
_entity.id
_entity.type
_entity.pdbx_description
1 polymer ?
#
loop_
_entity_poly.entity_id
_entity_poly.type
_entity_poly.pdbx_seq_one_letter_code
_entity_poly.pdbx_strand_id
1 'polypeptide(L)'
;MTMVTKRQCRRNVHRRVRAALMLCAAAALLGQGRPAAAQGTEEWRAIDIRQEIRTHFDRLPYGWWIREPELHLNTYEVEVHLPEWWQGNPTSAVNNLCPERQSRIWQVAKILTLRPFYRNRPWPEVDCRR
;
A
#
# COMPACT_ATOMS: atom_id res chain seq x y z
N MET A 1 -2.16 -13.26 52.20
CA MET A 1 -3.42 -13.19 52.98
C MET A 1 -4.53 -12.97 52.03
N THR A 2 -5.19 -13.93 51.87
CA THR A 2 -6.56 -14.46 51.99
C THR A 2 -7.33 -14.30 50.72
N MET A 3 -7.51 -15.37 49.98
CA MET A 3 -8.58 -16.37 50.02
C MET A 3 -9.90 -15.86 49.44
N VAL A 4 -10.30 -16.52 48.34
CA VAL A 4 -11.32 -17.59 48.31
C VAL A 4 -12.71 -16.98 48.19
N THR A 5 -13.58 -17.32 47.31
CA THR A 5 -14.36 -18.54 47.12
C THR A 5 -15.30 -18.33 45.95
N LYS A 6 -15.40 -19.11 44.92
CA LYS A 6 -16.04 -20.42 44.78
C LYS A 6 -17.56 -20.47 45.04
N ARG A 7 -18.22 -21.05 44.10
CA ARG A 7 -19.46 -21.84 44.11
C ARG A 7 -20.68 -21.13 43.51
N GLN A 8 -21.31 -21.72 42.66
CA GLN A 8 -21.97 -23.01 42.41
C GLN A 8 -23.42 -22.70 42.11
N CYS A 9 -23.90 -23.09 41.00
CA CYS A 9 -24.52 -24.37 40.71
C CYS A 9 -26.06 -24.41 40.96
N ARG A 10 -26.69 -25.04 40.07
CA ARG A 10 -27.91 -25.89 40.07
C ARG A 10 -29.05 -25.32 39.24
N ARG A 11 -29.31 -25.97 38.11
CA ARG A 11 -30.22 -27.13 37.94
C ARG A 11 -31.64 -26.88 38.42
N ASN A 12 -32.57 -26.88 37.50
CA ASN A 12 -33.85 -27.59 37.53
C ASN A 12 -34.51 -27.45 36.17
N VAL A 13 -34.68 -28.39 35.37
CA VAL A 13 -35.35 -29.70 35.36
C VAL A 13 -36.86 -29.59 35.49
N HIS A 14 -37.47 -30.04 34.42
CA HIS A 14 -38.85 -30.54 34.27
C HIS A 14 -40.00 -29.53 34.27
N ARG A 15 -40.85 -29.55 33.31
CA ARG A 15 -41.83 -30.57 32.97
C ARG A 15 -42.64 -30.20 31.74
N ARG A 16 -42.71 -31.11 30.86
CA ARG A 16 -43.84 -31.57 30.06
C ARG A 16 -45.09 -30.70 30.08
N VAL A 17 -45.61 -30.38 28.92
CA VAL A 17 -46.99 -30.68 28.52
C VAL A 17 -47.04 -30.83 27.01
N ARG A 18 -47.67 -31.92 26.62
CA ARG A 18 -48.03 -32.33 25.27
C ARG A 18 -49.30 -31.59 24.81
N ALA A 19 -49.45 -31.63 23.53
CA ALA A 19 -50.67 -31.51 22.72
C ALA A 19 -50.76 -30.16 22.01
N ALA A 20 -50.95 -30.11 20.79
CA ALA A 20 -51.72 -30.72 19.80
C ALA A 20 -51.61 -29.86 18.51
N LEU A 21 -51.29 -30.47 17.46
CA LEU A 21 -51.94 -30.40 16.15
C LEU A 21 -52.52 -29.07 15.64
N MET A 22 -52.01 -28.63 14.57
CA MET A 22 -52.66 -28.48 13.25
C MET A 22 -52.04 -27.36 12.45
N LEU A 23 -51.51 -27.76 11.37
CA LEU A 23 -51.64 -27.21 10.00
C LEU A 23 -51.77 -25.68 9.86
N CYS A 24 -50.69 -25.08 9.39
CA CYS A 24 -50.79 -24.18 8.26
C CYS A 24 -49.47 -24.21 7.49
N ALA A 25 -49.45 -24.99 6.41
CA ALA A 25 -48.46 -24.87 5.39
C ALA A 25 -48.71 -23.56 4.64
N ALA A 26 -47.84 -22.61 4.87
CA ALA A 26 -47.69 -21.47 3.98
C ALA A 26 -46.18 -21.28 3.79
N ALA A 27 -45.72 -21.86 2.74
CA ALA A 27 -44.36 -21.68 2.26
C ALA A 27 -44.17 -20.21 1.85
N ALA A 28 -43.68 -19.43 2.76
CA ALA A 28 -43.03 -18.18 2.42
C ALA A 28 -41.54 -18.50 2.22
N LEU A 29 -41.21 -18.90 1.02
CA LEU A 29 -39.85 -18.87 0.49
C LEU A 29 -39.42 -17.39 0.36
N LEU A 30 -39.30 -16.73 1.48
CA LEU A 30 -38.50 -15.52 1.56
C LEU A 30 -37.06 -15.99 1.52
N GLY A 31 -36.54 -16.05 0.30
CA GLY A 31 -35.13 -16.16 0.08
C GLY A 31 -34.43 -15.10 0.92
N GLN A 32 -33.90 -15.54 2.06
CA GLN A 32 -32.86 -14.78 2.74
C GLN A 32 -31.66 -14.82 1.79
N GLY A 33 -31.68 -13.87 0.85
CA GLY A 33 -30.48 -13.48 0.16
C GLY A 33 -29.52 -13.10 1.27
N ARG A 34 -28.68 -14.05 1.72
CA ARG A 34 -27.45 -13.69 2.37
C ARG A 34 -26.82 -12.64 1.49
N PRO A 35 -26.55 -11.43 2.00
CA PRO A 35 -25.66 -10.57 1.27
C PRO A 35 -24.43 -11.44 1.04
N ALA A 36 -24.17 -11.77 -0.21
CA ALA A 36 -22.89 -12.30 -0.61
C ALA A 36 -21.93 -11.28 0.00
N ALA A 37 -21.27 -11.70 1.09
CA ALA A 37 -20.11 -10.96 1.57
C ALA A 37 -19.32 -10.73 0.30
N ALA A 38 -19.26 -9.48 -0.12
CA ALA A 38 -18.39 -9.07 -1.18
C ALA A 38 -17.04 -9.58 -0.70
N GLN A 39 -16.68 -10.76 -1.20
CA GLN A 39 -15.32 -11.21 -1.15
C GLN A 39 -14.61 -10.09 -1.85
N GLY A 40 -13.98 -9.24 -1.04
CA GLY A 40 -13.13 -8.22 -1.56
C GLY A 40 -12.22 -8.94 -2.51
N THR A 41 -12.54 -8.87 -3.79
CA THR A 41 -11.54 -8.97 -4.80
C THR A 41 -10.48 -8.05 -4.25
N GLU A 42 -9.36 -8.62 -3.79
CA GLU A 42 -8.13 -7.87 -3.71
C GLU A 42 -7.93 -7.38 -5.13
N GLU A 43 -8.61 -6.29 -5.38
CA GLU A 43 -8.43 -5.50 -6.57
C GLU A 43 -6.95 -5.21 -6.54
N TRP A 44 -6.21 -5.90 -7.37
CA TRP A 44 -4.81 -5.64 -7.63
C TRP A 44 -4.76 -4.17 -7.98
N ARG A 45 -4.61 -3.34 -6.95
CA ARG A 45 -4.42 -1.91 -7.16
C ARG A 45 -3.18 -1.82 -8.00
N ALA A 46 -3.39 -1.55 -9.28
CA ALA A 46 -2.29 -1.27 -10.17
C ALA A 46 -1.39 -0.28 -9.43
N ILE A 47 -0.13 -0.66 -9.24
CA ILE A 47 0.82 0.18 -8.52
C ILE A 47 0.89 1.50 -9.28
N ASP A 48 0.51 2.59 -8.64
CA ASP A 48 0.77 3.92 -9.18
C ASP A 48 2.26 4.20 -9.06
N ILE A 49 2.96 3.86 -10.12
CA ILE A 49 4.42 4.00 -10.18
C ILE A 49 4.89 5.44 -9.95
N ARG A 50 4.13 6.44 -10.41
CA ARG A 50 4.49 7.84 -10.17
C ARG A 50 4.40 8.19 -8.69
N GLN A 51 3.38 7.68 -8.02
CA GLN A 51 3.24 7.85 -6.58
C GLN A 51 4.35 7.13 -5.82
N GLU A 52 4.71 5.91 -6.21
CA GLU A 52 5.83 5.18 -5.59
C GLU A 52 7.16 5.93 -5.79
N ILE A 53 7.39 6.50 -6.97
CA ILE A 53 8.59 7.32 -7.23
C ILE A 53 8.56 8.57 -6.36
N ARG A 54 7.45 9.34 -6.31
CA ARG A 54 7.35 10.51 -5.43
C ARG A 54 7.64 10.16 -3.98
N THR A 55 7.03 9.10 -3.48
CA THR A 55 7.24 8.63 -2.10
C THR A 55 8.70 8.26 -1.81
N HIS A 56 9.39 7.67 -2.78
CA HIS A 56 10.81 7.37 -2.66
C HIS A 56 11.65 8.64 -2.47
N PHE A 57 11.28 9.71 -3.16
CA PHE A 57 11.99 11.01 -3.10
C PHE A 57 11.45 12.00 -2.06
N ASP A 58 10.50 11.60 -1.22
CA ASP A 58 9.99 12.48 -0.14
C ASP A 58 11.06 12.88 0.89
N ARG A 59 12.17 12.13 0.97
CA ARG A 59 13.25 12.34 1.93
C ARG A 59 14.56 12.77 1.27
N LEU A 60 14.47 13.76 0.41
CA LEU A 60 15.67 14.33 -0.21
C LEU A 60 16.47 15.19 0.81
N PRO A 61 17.78 15.37 0.57
CA PRO A 61 18.57 16.34 1.33
C PRO A 61 17.97 17.75 1.27
N TYR A 62 18.26 18.56 2.30
CA TYR A 62 17.74 19.91 2.38
C TYR A 62 18.03 20.71 1.11
N GLY A 63 16.97 21.36 0.59
CA GLY A 63 17.03 22.18 -0.61
C GLY A 63 17.05 21.43 -1.94
N TRP A 64 17.05 20.09 -1.91
CA TRP A 64 16.87 19.29 -3.10
C TRP A 64 15.39 19.07 -3.40
N TRP A 65 15.05 18.95 -4.67
CA TRP A 65 13.67 18.65 -5.06
C TRP A 65 13.65 17.91 -6.40
N ILE A 66 12.55 17.26 -6.70
CA ILE A 66 12.35 16.58 -7.98
C ILE A 66 11.24 17.25 -8.78
N ARG A 67 11.34 17.12 -10.09
CA ARG A 67 10.19 17.36 -10.96
C ARG A 67 9.28 16.13 -11.00
N GLU A 68 8.03 16.33 -11.41
CA GLU A 68 7.09 15.20 -11.59
C GLU A 68 7.70 14.11 -12.47
N PRO A 69 7.64 12.82 -12.05
CA PRO A 69 8.16 11.72 -12.84
C PRO A 69 7.48 11.62 -14.22
N GLU A 70 8.26 11.56 -15.28
CA GLU A 70 7.78 11.45 -16.65
C GLU A 70 8.08 10.07 -17.23
N LEU A 71 7.17 9.54 -18.06
CA LEU A 71 7.37 8.31 -18.80
C LEU A 71 7.89 8.67 -20.19
N HIS A 72 9.13 8.29 -20.48
CA HIS A 72 9.76 8.49 -21.79
C HIS A 72 10.26 7.15 -22.34
N LEU A 73 9.80 6.75 -23.51
CA LEU A 73 10.22 5.51 -24.20
C LEU A 73 10.27 4.26 -23.28
N ASN A 74 9.23 4.06 -22.48
CA ASN A 74 9.11 2.96 -21.49
C ASN A 74 10.09 3.05 -20.30
N THR A 75 10.74 4.16 -20.08
CA THR A 75 11.59 4.44 -18.92
C THR A 75 11.01 5.60 -18.15
N TYR A 76 10.97 5.50 -16.82
CA TYR A 76 10.60 6.64 -15.99
C TYR A 76 11.83 7.53 -15.78
N GLU A 77 11.66 8.80 -16.03
CA GLU A 77 12.68 9.83 -15.85
C GLU A 77 12.29 10.76 -14.71
N VAL A 78 13.25 11.11 -13.88
CA VAL A 78 13.09 12.03 -12.76
C VAL A 78 14.19 13.07 -12.82
N GLU A 79 13.81 14.32 -13.00
CA GLU A 79 14.75 15.44 -12.92
C GLU A 79 14.96 15.81 -11.45
N VAL A 80 16.21 15.74 -10.98
CA VAL A 80 16.61 16.00 -9.61
C VAL A 80 17.36 17.32 -9.54
N HIS A 81 16.79 18.31 -8.89
CA HIS A 81 17.36 19.65 -8.76
C HIS A 81 18.20 19.76 -7.50
N LEU A 82 19.45 20.19 -7.65
CA LEU A 82 20.37 20.48 -6.57
C LEU A 82 20.46 21.99 -6.32
N PRO A 83 20.51 22.43 -5.06
CA PRO A 83 20.63 23.84 -4.74
C PRO A 83 22.00 24.39 -5.13
N GLU A 84 22.08 25.67 -5.51
CA GLU A 84 23.31 26.30 -6.01
C GLU A 84 24.48 26.28 -5.02
N TRP A 85 24.17 26.31 -3.72
CA TRP A 85 25.18 26.26 -2.64
C TRP A 85 25.78 24.88 -2.43
N TRP A 86 25.14 23.83 -2.99
CA TRP A 86 25.66 22.46 -2.89
C TRP A 86 27.01 22.33 -3.64
N GLN A 87 27.91 21.50 -3.12
CA GLN A 87 29.23 21.28 -3.70
C GLN A 87 29.49 19.78 -3.90
N GLY A 88 30.08 19.46 -5.04
CA GLY A 88 30.41 18.08 -5.37
C GLY A 88 30.10 17.74 -6.83
N ASN A 89 30.08 16.44 -7.12
CA ASN A 89 29.70 15.92 -8.44
C ASN A 89 28.21 15.56 -8.42
N PRO A 90 27.34 16.28 -9.16
CA PRO A 90 25.90 16.04 -9.15
C PRO A 90 25.50 14.63 -9.56
N THR A 91 26.14 14.06 -10.60
CA THR A 91 25.87 12.71 -11.06
C THR A 91 26.16 11.65 -9.98
N SER A 92 27.31 11.77 -9.32
CA SER A 92 27.65 10.85 -8.20
C SER A 92 26.70 10.98 -7.02
N ALA A 93 26.29 12.20 -6.70
CA ALA A 93 25.37 12.45 -5.60
C ALA A 93 23.97 11.88 -5.90
N VAL A 94 23.47 12.07 -7.12
CA VAL A 94 22.16 11.57 -7.56
C VAL A 94 22.18 10.04 -7.69
N ASN A 95 23.31 9.43 -8.05
CA ASN A 95 23.44 7.98 -8.09
C ASN A 95 23.13 7.30 -6.74
N ASN A 96 23.41 7.97 -5.64
CA ASN A 96 23.09 7.46 -4.29
C ASN A 96 21.58 7.49 -3.96
N LEU A 97 20.78 8.11 -4.80
CA LEU A 97 19.32 8.18 -4.67
C LEU A 97 18.62 7.04 -5.41
N CYS A 98 19.35 6.16 -6.08
CA CYS A 98 18.73 5.00 -6.74
C CYS A 98 17.96 4.14 -5.73
N PRO A 99 16.74 3.70 -6.09
CA PRO A 99 15.95 2.86 -5.21
C PRO A 99 16.64 1.54 -4.88
N GLU A 100 16.47 1.08 -3.65
CA GLU A 100 16.98 -0.22 -3.21
C GLU A 100 16.35 -1.38 -4.03
N ARG A 101 17.03 -2.53 -4.09
CA ARG A 101 16.59 -3.68 -4.90
C ARG A 101 15.20 -4.20 -4.56
N GLN A 102 14.75 -4.06 -3.31
CA GLN A 102 13.42 -4.45 -2.84
C GLN A 102 12.34 -3.40 -3.05
N SER A 103 12.67 -2.23 -3.59
CA SER A 103 11.69 -1.17 -3.84
C SER A 103 10.54 -1.65 -4.73
N ARG A 104 9.31 -1.21 -4.39
CA ARG A 104 8.11 -1.48 -5.19
C ARG A 104 8.17 -0.89 -6.59
N ILE A 105 8.99 0.14 -6.79
CA ILE A 105 9.25 0.74 -8.11
C ILE A 105 9.65 -0.34 -9.11
N TRP A 106 10.47 -1.31 -8.70
CA TRP A 106 10.96 -2.39 -9.56
C TRP A 106 9.92 -3.46 -9.94
N GLN A 107 8.72 -3.39 -9.39
CA GLN A 107 7.61 -4.26 -9.82
C GLN A 107 7.02 -3.79 -11.17
N VAL A 108 7.20 -2.51 -11.50
CA VAL A 108 6.65 -1.87 -12.70
C VAL A 108 7.76 -1.37 -13.61
N ALA A 109 8.73 -0.63 -13.08
CA ALA A 109 9.82 -0.06 -13.84
C ALA A 109 11.03 -1.00 -13.89
N LYS A 110 11.62 -1.19 -15.06
CA LYS A 110 12.88 -1.91 -15.23
C LYS A 110 14.10 -0.99 -15.05
N ILE A 111 13.93 0.24 -15.45
CA ILE A 111 14.94 1.30 -15.39
C ILE A 111 14.25 2.55 -14.87
N LEU A 112 14.94 3.26 -14.00
CA LEU A 112 14.58 4.59 -13.55
C LEU A 112 15.77 5.51 -13.87
N THR A 113 15.60 6.46 -14.77
CA THR A 113 16.64 7.40 -15.14
C THR A 113 16.53 8.65 -14.28
N LEU A 114 17.59 8.98 -13.57
CA LEU A 114 17.72 10.20 -12.77
C LEU A 114 18.53 11.22 -13.55
N ARG A 115 17.97 12.41 -13.73
CA ARG A 115 18.57 13.51 -14.47
C ARG A 115 18.98 14.63 -13.52
N PRO A 116 20.25 14.72 -13.11
CA PRO A 116 20.71 15.80 -12.24
C PRO A 116 20.62 17.16 -12.94
N PHE A 117 20.04 18.13 -12.26
CA PHE A 117 19.99 19.52 -12.71
C PHE A 117 20.64 20.42 -11.68
N TYR A 118 21.75 21.06 -12.03
CA TYR A 118 22.56 21.84 -11.11
C TYR A 118 23.13 23.08 -11.77
N ARG A 119 23.03 24.24 -11.11
CA ARG A 119 23.45 25.53 -11.65
C ARG A 119 22.86 25.81 -13.04
N ASN A 120 21.54 25.66 -13.15
CA ASN A 120 20.75 25.92 -14.36
C ASN A 120 21.18 25.11 -15.61
N ARG A 121 21.74 23.94 -15.43
CA ARG A 121 22.11 23.04 -16.54
C ARG A 121 21.94 21.58 -16.14
N PRO A 122 21.59 20.73 -17.11
CA PRO A 122 21.60 19.29 -16.93
C PRO A 122 23.03 18.75 -16.80
N TRP A 123 23.14 17.68 -16.00
CA TRP A 123 24.36 16.89 -15.84
C TRP A 123 24.14 15.48 -16.37
N PRO A 124 25.20 14.68 -16.56
CA PRO A 124 25.07 13.31 -17.04
C PRO A 124 24.08 12.50 -16.20
N GLU A 125 23.20 11.79 -16.91
CA GLU A 125 22.13 10.98 -16.35
C GLU A 125 22.66 9.73 -15.64
N VAL A 126 21.84 9.19 -14.75
CA VAL A 126 22.10 7.96 -14.00
C VAL A 126 20.96 6.98 -14.23
N ASP A 127 21.26 5.83 -14.77
CA ASP A 127 20.31 4.73 -14.91
C ASP A 127 20.34 3.83 -13.67
N CYS A 128 19.32 3.94 -12.84
CA CYS A 128 19.08 3.01 -11.75
C CYS A 128 18.46 1.72 -12.28
N ARG A 129 18.97 0.59 -11.82
CA ARG A 129 18.48 -0.75 -12.17
C ARG A 129 18.37 -1.61 -10.92
N ARG A 130 17.44 -2.55 -10.93
CA ARG A 130 17.27 -3.50 -9.86
C ARG A 130 18.51 -4.35 -9.61
#